data_30ff0dded60e56c2ea89fb36d4aadee2
#
_entry.id   30ff0dded60e56c2ea89fb36d4aadee2
#
_cell.length_a   1.000
_cell.length_b   1.000
_cell.length_c   1.000
_cell.angle_alpha   90.00
_cell.angle_beta   90.00
_cell.angle_gamma   90.00
#
_symmetry.space_group_name_H-M   'P 1'
#
loop_
_entity.id
_entity.type
_entity.pdbx_description
1 polymer ?
#
loop_
_entity_poly.entity_id
_entity_poly.type
_entity_poly.pdbx_seq_one_letter_code
_entity_poly.pdbx_strand_id
1 'polypeptide(L)'
;MKIMSKEIKYGIEARKALEAGVNQLADTVRVTIGPKGRNVVLDKSFGAPLITNDGVTIAKEIELEDPFENMGAQVVKEVATKTNDVAGDGTTTATVLAQAMINEGMKNLAAGANPIILRKGMKKATEAAVEAIAEMSSKVTGRDQIAKVAAISAADEEVGELVADAMEKVSNDGVITIEESKTMKTELDLVEGMQFDRGYLSAYFSTDMEKMVAELDDPYILITDKKITNIQEILPLLEQIVQSGKKLLIIAEDIEGEALTTLIVNKLRGTFSVCAVKAPGYGDRRKAMLEDIAILTGGTVISEEVGLELKDATLDQLGRAKSVKVEKENTVIVDGEGDKDAIQARLGQIKAQIEETTSEFDKEKLQERLAKLSGGVAVIRVGAATETEMKESKLRLEDALAATKAAVEEGIIFGGGSAYIHASKKAAEKVADLEGDEKTGANIILKALEAPLFQIAVNAGLEGAVIVNKVKEAEIGKGFDALHGEYVDMVEKGIIDPAKVTRSALQNATSVASTLLTTESVVANIKEEAPAMPAGAPAGMGMM
;
A
#
# COMPACT_ATOMS: atom_id res chain seq x y z
N MET A 1 5.97 -23.87 26.58
CA MET A 1 5.91 -23.83 25.12
C MET A 1 6.02 -25.27 24.61
N LYS A 2 4.93 -25.84 24.05
CA LYS A 2 4.93 -27.20 23.51
C LYS A 2 5.79 -27.17 22.23
N ILE A 3 6.84 -27.97 22.15
CA ILE A 3 7.65 -28.08 20.93
C ILE A 3 6.80 -28.83 19.92
N MET A 4 6.35 -28.13 18.88
CA MET A 4 5.64 -28.77 17.77
C MET A 4 6.63 -29.59 16.94
N SER A 5 6.28 -30.84 16.62
CA SER A 5 7.06 -31.67 15.71
C SER A 5 7.13 -31.02 14.32
N LYS A 6 8.25 -31.24 13.61
CA LYS A 6 8.49 -30.67 12.28
C LYS A 6 8.49 -31.78 11.23
N GLU A 7 7.90 -31.51 10.09
CA GLU A 7 8.05 -32.29 8.87
C GLU A 7 8.99 -31.56 7.92
N ILE A 8 9.87 -32.28 7.26
CA ILE A 8 10.90 -31.70 6.38
C ILE A 8 10.84 -32.39 5.03
N LYS A 9 10.76 -31.58 3.97
CA LYS A 9 10.91 -32.04 2.58
C LYS A 9 12.21 -31.52 1.99
N TYR A 10 12.82 -32.25 1.09
CA TYR A 10 14.11 -31.95 0.48
C TYR A 10 14.07 -31.99 -1.05
N GLY A 11 15.00 -31.28 -1.67
CA GLY A 11 15.29 -31.37 -3.10
C GLY A 11 14.07 -31.17 -3.99
N ILE A 12 13.82 -32.10 -4.88
CA ILE A 12 12.75 -32.02 -5.88
C ILE A 12 11.36 -31.98 -5.22
N GLU A 13 11.15 -32.73 -4.14
CA GLU A 13 9.85 -32.77 -3.45
C GLU A 13 9.51 -31.43 -2.81
N ALA A 14 10.48 -30.80 -2.13
CA ALA A 14 10.34 -29.46 -1.56
C ALA A 14 10.02 -28.41 -2.63
N ARG A 15 10.78 -28.43 -3.73
CA ARG A 15 10.60 -27.47 -4.84
C ARG A 15 9.24 -27.62 -5.53
N LYS A 16 8.76 -28.86 -5.78
CA LYS A 16 7.43 -29.09 -6.37
C LYS A 16 6.30 -28.60 -5.49
N ALA A 17 6.39 -28.79 -4.18
CA ALA A 17 5.37 -28.29 -3.27
C ALA A 17 5.34 -26.74 -3.26
N LEU A 18 6.51 -26.10 -3.19
CA LEU A 18 6.59 -24.64 -3.29
C LEU A 18 6.04 -24.11 -4.63
N GLU A 19 6.43 -24.72 -5.76
CA GLU A 19 5.95 -24.37 -7.10
C GLU A 19 4.43 -24.51 -7.24
N ALA A 20 3.85 -25.57 -6.67
CA ALA A 20 2.41 -25.78 -6.66
C ALA A 20 1.68 -24.64 -5.92
N GLY A 21 2.17 -24.23 -4.75
CA GLY A 21 1.60 -23.13 -4.00
C GLY A 21 1.74 -21.77 -4.70
N VAL A 22 2.91 -21.52 -5.29
CA VAL A 22 3.14 -20.34 -6.15
C VAL A 22 2.11 -20.26 -7.26
N ASN A 23 1.90 -21.39 -7.98
CA ASN A 23 0.99 -21.42 -9.11
C ASN A 23 -0.47 -21.26 -8.68
N GLN A 24 -0.91 -21.89 -7.60
CA GLN A 24 -2.28 -21.74 -7.11
C GLN A 24 -2.62 -20.29 -6.78
N LEU A 25 -1.75 -19.58 -6.08
CA LEU A 25 -1.97 -18.17 -5.79
C LEU A 25 -1.90 -17.31 -7.07
N ALA A 26 -0.84 -17.44 -7.85
CA ALA A 26 -0.63 -16.60 -9.02
C ALA A 26 -1.70 -16.82 -10.11
N ASP A 27 -2.18 -18.05 -10.31
CA ASP A 27 -3.26 -18.38 -11.26
C ASP A 27 -4.58 -17.72 -10.86
N THR A 28 -4.82 -17.57 -9.55
CA THR A 28 -6.00 -16.87 -9.03
C THR A 28 -5.89 -15.36 -9.25
N VAL A 29 -4.71 -14.78 -9.05
CA VAL A 29 -4.49 -13.33 -9.19
C VAL A 29 -4.42 -12.90 -10.65
N ARG A 30 -3.72 -13.64 -11.53
CA ARG A 30 -3.43 -13.22 -12.92
C ARG A 30 -4.67 -13.03 -13.82
N VAL A 31 -5.83 -13.56 -13.41
CA VAL A 31 -7.08 -13.40 -14.18
C VAL A 31 -7.58 -11.96 -14.17
N THR A 32 -7.07 -11.14 -13.26
CA THR A 32 -7.49 -9.73 -13.09
C THR A 32 -6.71 -8.75 -13.98
N ILE A 33 -5.53 -9.14 -14.53
CA ILE A 33 -4.68 -8.22 -15.26
C ILE A 33 -5.24 -7.79 -16.61
N GLY A 34 -5.12 -6.49 -16.90
CA GLY A 34 -5.45 -5.90 -18.19
C GLY A 34 -6.92 -5.47 -18.33
N PRO A 35 -7.27 -4.78 -19.45
CA PRO A 35 -8.58 -4.14 -19.62
C PRO A 35 -9.74 -5.14 -19.77
N LYS A 36 -9.44 -6.42 -20.02
CA LYS A 36 -10.42 -7.52 -20.03
C LYS A 36 -10.19 -8.51 -18.90
N GLY A 37 -9.47 -8.07 -17.86
CA GLY A 37 -9.34 -8.78 -16.60
C GLY A 37 -10.70 -8.98 -15.92
N ARG A 38 -10.78 -9.99 -15.05
CA ARG A 38 -12.03 -10.37 -14.36
C ARG A 38 -11.85 -10.28 -12.86
N ASN A 39 -12.95 -10.03 -12.17
CA ASN A 39 -12.96 -10.00 -10.72
C ASN A 39 -12.88 -11.42 -10.13
N VAL A 40 -12.34 -11.51 -8.94
CA VAL A 40 -12.33 -12.69 -8.07
C VAL A 40 -13.33 -12.47 -6.94
N VAL A 41 -14.06 -13.51 -6.56
CA VAL A 41 -14.99 -13.48 -5.42
C VAL A 41 -14.28 -14.12 -4.23
N LEU A 42 -14.18 -13.38 -3.15
CA LEU A 42 -13.54 -13.80 -1.90
C LEU A 42 -14.62 -14.03 -0.84
N ASP A 43 -14.60 -15.19 -0.20
CA ASP A 43 -15.45 -15.47 0.94
C ASP A 43 -15.01 -14.66 2.16
N LYS A 44 -15.95 -14.18 2.94
CA LYS A 44 -15.68 -13.45 4.18
C LYS A 44 -16.37 -14.16 5.34
N SER A 45 -15.67 -14.32 6.44
CA SER A 45 -16.21 -14.96 7.66
C SER A 45 -17.47 -14.27 8.17
N PHE A 46 -17.66 -12.97 7.89
CA PHE A 46 -18.82 -12.17 8.23
C PHE A 46 -19.15 -11.20 7.09
N GLY A 47 -20.43 -11.03 6.78
CA GLY A 47 -20.92 -10.11 5.76
C GLY A 47 -21.06 -10.74 4.38
N ALA A 48 -21.15 -9.91 3.34
CA ALA A 48 -21.22 -10.34 1.95
C ALA A 48 -19.83 -10.71 1.42
N PRO A 49 -19.73 -11.65 0.46
CA PRO A 49 -18.48 -11.91 -0.25
C PRO A 49 -17.92 -10.64 -0.88
N LEU A 50 -16.60 -10.50 -0.85
CA LEU A 50 -15.92 -9.38 -1.51
C LEU A 50 -15.67 -9.75 -2.98
N ILE A 51 -16.07 -8.86 -3.88
CA ILE A 51 -15.76 -8.96 -5.31
C ILE A 51 -14.70 -7.91 -5.62
N THR A 52 -13.54 -8.33 -6.11
CA THR A 52 -12.42 -7.43 -6.37
C THR A 52 -11.53 -7.92 -7.51
N ASN A 53 -10.81 -7.00 -8.14
CA ASN A 53 -9.71 -7.25 -9.08
C ASN A 53 -8.35 -6.83 -8.51
N ASP A 54 -8.30 -6.30 -7.30
CA ASP A 54 -7.04 -5.92 -6.65
C ASP A 54 -6.21 -7.17 -6.28
N GLY A 55 -5.01 -7.24 -6.87
CA GLY A 55 -4.12 -8.38 -6.74
C GLY A 55 -3.62 -8.60 -5.32
N VAL A 56 -3.35 -7.55 -4.55
CA VAL A 56 -2.86 -7.70 -3.17
C VAL A 56 -3.96 -8.17 -2.22
N THR A 57 -5.17 -7.67 -2.37
CA THR A 57 -6.33 -8.13 -1.59
C THR A 57 -6.61 -9.60 -1.85
N ILE A 58 -6.60 -10.03 -3.13
CA ILE A 58 -6.78 -11.44 -3.48
C ILE A 58 -5.65 -12.30 -2.88
N ALA A 59 -4.39 -11.88 -3.04
CA ALA A 59 -3.25 -12.63 -2.55
C ALA A 59 -3.27 -12.80 -1.02
N LYS A 60 -3.72 -11.79 -0.27
CA LYS A 60 -3.81 -11.83 1.20
C LYS A 60 -4.80 -12.86 1.73
N GLU A 61 -5.89 -13.09 1.01
CA GLU A 61 -6.95 -14.04 1.41
C GLU A 61 -6.60 -15.51 1.11
N ILE A 62 -5.60 -15.78 0.27
CA ILE A 62 -5.26 -17.16 -0.10
C ILE A 62 -4.43 -17.81 1.00
N GLU A 63 -5.01 -18.87 1.58
CA GLU A 63 -4.35 -19.84 2.45
C GLU A 63 -4.61 -21.25 1.93
N LEU A 64 -3.54 -22.05 1.79
CA LEU A 64 -3.63 -23.40 1.28
C LEU A 64 -3.59 -24.42 2.44
N GLU A 65 -4.28 -25.55 2.26
CA GLU A 65 -4.40 -26.57 3.29
C GLU A 65 -3.08 -27.31 3.53
N ASP A 66 -2.32 -27.63 2.46
CA ASP A 66 -0.98 -28.20 2.56
C ASP A 66 0.02 -27.14 3.04
N PRO A 67 0.69 -27.32 4.18
CA PRO A 67 1.60 -26.31 4.73
C PRO A 67 2.82 -26.05 3.85
N PHE A 68 3.26 -27.00 3.03
CA PHE A 68 4.40 -26.84 2.14
C PHE A 68 4.01 -26.03 0.89
N GLU A 69 2.83 -26.30 0.31
CA GLU A 69 2.27 -25.49 -0.77
C GLU A 69 1.96 -24.09 -0.27
N ASN A 70 1.38 -23.96 0.94
CA ASN A 70 1.08 -22.67 1.54
C ASN A 70 2.32 -21.80 1.70
N MET A 71 3.50 -22.37 2.04
CA MET A 71 4.74 -21.59 2.07
C MET A 71 5.09 -21.01 0.69
N GLY A 72 4.86 -21.75 -0.40
CA GLY A 72 5.03 -21.23 -1.76
C GLY A 72 4.08 -20.07 -2.07
N ALA A 73 2.80 -20.19 -1.69
CA ALA A 73 1.82 -19.13 -1.81
C ALA A 73 2.21 -17.90 -0.98
N GLN A 74 2.63 -18.07 0.28
CA GLN A 74 3.05 -16.96 1.15
C GLN A 74 4.25 -16.18 0.59
N VAL A 75 5.19 -16.84 -0.09
CA VAL A 75 6.33 -16.20 -0.74
C VAL A 75 5.87 -15.27 -1.89
N VAL A 76 4.90 -15.67 -2.69
CA VAL A 76 4.33 -14.80 -3.76
C VAL A 76 3.42 -13.72 -3.18
N LYS A 77 2.69 -14.02 -2.11
CA LYS A 77 1.93 -13.02 -1.34
C LYS A 77 2.83 -11.86 -0.87
N GLU A 78 4.07 -12.17 -0.44
CA GLU A 78 5.06 -11.15 -0.07
C GLU A 78 5.41 -10.24 -1.26
N VAL A 79 5.53 -10.78 -2.49
CA VAL A 79 5.77 -9.98 -3.70
C VAL A 79 4.67 -8.94 -3.90
N ALA A 80 3.40 -9.36 -3.86
CA ALA A 80 2.26 -8.47 -4.02
C ALA A 80 2.23 -7.39 -2.92
N THR A 81 2.42 -7.80 -1.65
CA THR A 81 2.42 -6.87 -0.50
C THR A 81 3.54 -5.85 -0.59
N LYS A 82 4.79 -6.27 -0.89
CA LYS A 82 5.92 -5.35 -1.02
C LYS A 82 5.76 -4.38 -2.20
N THR A 83 5.16 -4.83 -3.29
CA THR A 83 4.89 -3.96 -4.43
C THR A 83 3.84 -2.92 -4.07
N ASN A 84 2.79 -3.32 -3.36
CA ASN A 84 1.80 -2.39 -2.83
C ASN A 84 2.43 -1.35 -1.88
N ASP A 85 3.26 -1.78 -0.93
CA ASP A 85 3.92 -0.90 0.05
C ASP A 85 4.79 0.18 -0.62
N VAL A 86 5.45 -0.14 -1.76
CA VAL A 86 6.40 0.76 -2.43
C VAL A 86 5.74 1.64 -3.49
N ALA A 87 4.80 1.08 -4.24
CA ALA A 87 4.25 1.72 -5.44
C ALA A 87 2.71 1.89 -5.40
N GLY A 88 2.03 1.22 -4.49
CA GLY A 88 0.57 1.29 -4.31
C GLY A 88 -0.24 0.65 -5.44
N ASP A 89 0.42 0.15 -6.49
CA ASP A 89 -0.18 -0.49 -7.67
C ASP A 89 0.79 -1.52 -8.25
N GLY A 90 0.38 -2.26 -9.30
CA GLY A 90 1.21 -3.24 -10.01
C GLY A 90 1.37 -4.58 -9.30
N THR A 91 0.56 -4.87 -8.30
CA THR A 91 0.62 -6.10 -7.49
C THR A 91 0.35 -7.35 -8.31
N THR A 92 -0.60 -7.31 -9.23
CA THR A 92 -0.90 -8.39 -10.18
C THR A 92 0.27 -8.60 -11.15
N THR A 93 0.84 -7.54 -11.70
CA THR A 93 2.00 -7.60 -12.59
C THR A 93 3.20 -8.24 -11.91
N ALA A 94 3.49 -7.85 -10.66
CA ALA A 94 4.57 -8.41 -9.86
C ALA A 94 4.37 -9.92 -9.59
N THR A 95 3.14 -10.33 -9.31
CA THR A 95 2.77 -11.73 -9.10
C THR A 95 2.97 -12.56 -10.37
N VAL A 96 2.55 -12.06 -11.54
CA VAL A 96 2.73 -12.71 -12.84
C VAL A 96 4.21 -12.86 -13.19
N LEU A 97 5.02 -11.81 -12.96
CA LEU A 97 6.46 -11.85 -13.16
C LEU A 97 7.13 -12.89 -12.25
N ALA A 98 6.78 -12.90 -10.97
CA ALA A 98 7.34 -13.85 -10.01
C ALA A 98 7.02 -15.30 -10.39
N GLN A 99 5.77 -15.59 -10.76
CA GLN A 99 5.36 -16.90 -11.26
C GLN A 99 6.18 -17.33 -12.48
N ALA A 100 6.33 -16.45 -13.46
CA ALA A 100 7.07 -16.74 -14.68
C ALA A 100 8.55 -17.03 -14.39
N MET A 101 9.18 -16.23 -13.51
CA MET A 101 10.57 -16.43 -13.09
C MET A 101 10.78 -17.74 -12.33
N ILE A 102 9.88 -18.06 -11.41
CA ILE A 102 9.95 -19.28 -10.61
C ILE A 102 9.75 -20.50 -11.50
N ASN A 103 8.72 -20.52 -12.33
CA ASN A 103 8.44 -21.66 -13.21
C ASN A 103 9.59 -21.91 -14.22
N GLU A 104 10.15 -20.87 -14.80
CA GLU A 104 11.30 -21.03 -15.72
C GLU A 104 12.58 -21.40 -14.95
N GLY A 105 12.79 -20.83 -13.77
CA GLY A 105 13.91 -21.18 -12.90
C GLY A 105 13.87 -22.64 -12.45
N MET A 106 12.71 -23.15 -12.03
CA MET A 106 12.53 -24.54 -11.61
C MET A 106 12.88 -25.53 -12.72
N LYS A 107 12.53 -25.24 -14.00
CA LYS A 107 12.94 -26.07 -15.15
C LYS A 107 14.44 -26.14 -15.29
N ASN A 108 15.12 -25.02 -15.16
CA ASN A 108 16.58 -24.95 -15.29
C ASN A 108 17.30 -25.62 -14.10
N LEU A 109 16.75 -25.52 -12.88
CA LEU A 109 17.27 -26.27 -11.72
C LEU A 109 17.10 -27.78 -11.89
N ALA A 110 15.96 -28.21 -12.43
CA ALA A 110 15.74 -29.63 -12.74
C ALA A 110 16.73 -30.15 -13.81
N ALA A 111 17.17 -29.27 -14.71
CA ALA A 111 18.22 -29.58 -15.71
C ALA A 111 19.66 -29.56 -15.13
N GLY A 112 19.83 -29.22 -13.84
CA GLY A 112 21.11 -29.27 -13.15
C GLY A 112 21.87 -27.94 -13.05
N ALA A 113 21.24 -26.82 -13.38
CA ALA A 113 21.86 -25.49 -13.24
C ALA A 113 22.12 -25.13 -11.76
N ASN A 114 23.22 -24.43 -11.51
CA ASN A 114 23.60 -24.00 -10.17
C ASN A 114 22.75 -22.79 -9.72
N PRO A 115 21.93 -22.91 -8.65
CA PRO A 115 20.99 -21.86 -8.23
C PRO A 115 21.69 -20.56 -7.80
N ILE A 116 22.89 -20.66 -7.23
CA ILE A 116 23.64 -19.47 -6.77
C ILE A 116 24.18 -18.68 -7.96
N ILE A 117 24.55 -19.36 -9.03
CA ILE A 117 25.05 -18.72 -10.26
C ILE A 117 23.86 -18.17 -11.05
N LEU A 118 22.75 -18.91 -11.16
CA LEU A 118 21.49 -18.42 -11.74
C LEU A 118 21.06 -17.09 -11.11
N ARG A 119 21.06 -17.02 -9.78
CA ARG A 119 20.71 -15.80 -9.03
C ARG A 119 21.56 -14.59 -9.44
N LYS A 120 22.86 -14.77 -9.69
CA LYS A 120 23.74 -13.68 -10.17
C LYS A 120 23.31 -13.18 -11.54
N GLY A 121 23.01 -14.09 -12.46
CA GLY A 121 22.54 -13.75 -13.80
C GLY A 121 21.17 -13.05 -13.77
N MET A 122 20.24 -13.57 -12.97
CA MET A 122 18.94 -12.93 -12.74
C MET A 122 19.10 -11.49 -12.26
N LYS A 123 19.96 -11.26 -11.26
CA LYS A 123 20.20 -9.92 -10.72
C LYS A 123 20.72 -8.96 -11.78
N LYS A 124 21.74 -9.35 -12.57
CA LYS A 124 22.31 -8.53 -13.65
C LYS A 124 21.29 -8.18 -14.71
N ALA A 125 20.47 -9.14 -15.14
CA ALA A 125 19.43 -8.89 -16.13
C ALA A 125 18.33 -7.98 -15.61
N THR A 126 17.97 -8.10 -14.33
CA THR A 126 17.00 -7.21 -13.68
C THR A 126 17.53 -5.79 -13.59
N GLU A 127 18.78 -5.59 -13.17
CA GLU A 127 19.43 -4.28 -13.13
C GLU A 127 19.45 -3.64 -14.52
N ALA A 128 19.81 -4.40 -15.56
CA ALA A 128 19.80 -3.93 -16.94
C ALA A 128 18.39 -3.56 -17.44
N ALA A 129 17.38 -4.35 -17.09
CA ALA A 129 16.00 -4.06 -17.47
C ALA A 129 15.44 -2.83 -16.73
N VAL A 130 15.74 -2.66 -15.44
CA VAL A 130 15.36 -1.48 -14.65
C VAL A 130 15.99 -0.21 -15.22
N GLU A 131 17.27 -0.26 -15.59
CA GLU A 131 17.94 0.86 -16.25
C GLU A 131 17.29 1.20 -17.60
N ALA A 132 16.95 0.18 -18.40
CA ALA A 132 16.22 0.38 -19.64
C ALA A 132 14.83 0.99 -19.44
N ILE A 133 14.09 0.60 -18.38
CA ILE A 133 12.81 1.21 -18.02
C ILE A 133 13.00 2.69 -17.67
N ALA A 134 14.01 3.02 -16.87
CA ALA A 134 14.31 4.40 -16.50
C ALA A 134 14.68 5.26 -17.71
N GLU A 135 15.49 4.73 -18.65
CA GLU A 135 15.85 5.43 -19.89
C GLU A 135 14.65 5.69 -20.82
N MET A 136 13.64 4.81 -20.80
CA MET A 136 12.45 4.94 -21.63
C MET A 136 11.33 5.74 -20.96
N SER A 137 11.47 6.09 -19.68
CA SER A 137 10.47 6.86 -18.95
C SER A 137 10.54 8.34 -19.30
N SER A 138 9.41 9.03 -19.15
CA SER A 138 9.27 10.47 -19.33
C SER A 138 8.55 11.10 -18.14
N LYS A 139 8.90 12.35 -17.81
CA LYS A 139 8.23 13.08 -16.72
C LYS A 139 6.77 13.35 -17.08
N VAL A 140 5.91 13.28 -16.09
CA VAL A 140 4.50 13.69 -16.22
C VAL A 140 4.43 15.21 -16.45
N THR A 141 3.72 15.62 -17.48
CA THR A 141 3.52 17.01 -17.84
C THR A 141 2.03 17.33 -17.95
N GLY A 142 1.48 17.93 -16.89
CA GLY A 142 0.12 18.46 -16.90
C GLY A 142 -0.97 17.48 -16.50
N ARG A 143 -2.17 18.04 -16.30
CA ARG A 143 -3.37 17.37 -15.80
C ARG A 143 -3.82 16.19 -16.67
N ASP A 144 -3.75 16.33 -18.00
CA ASP A 144 -4.23 15.29 -18.93
C ASP A 144 -3.46 13.98 -18.81
N GLN A 145 -2.15 14.02 -18.56
CA GLN A 145 -1.36 12.81 -18.34
C GLN A 145 -1.68 12.18 -16.97
N ILE A 146 -1.91 12.99 -15.96
CA ILE A 146 -2.36 12.54 -14.64
C ILE A 146 -3.70 11.80 -14.78
N ALA A 147 -4.67 12.40 -15.47
CA ALA A 147 -5.97 11.79 -15.70
C ALA A 147 -5.86 10.44 -16.45
N LYS A 148 -4.99 10.36 -17.46
CA LYS A 148 -4.76 9.10 -18.20
C LYS A 148 -4.13 8.01 -17.33
N VAL A 149 -3.14 8.33 -16.49
CA VAL A 149 -2.54 7.37 -15.55
C VAL A 149 -3.61 6.83 -14.60
N ALA A 150 -4.38 7.73 -13.99
CA ALA A 150 -5.42 7.34 -13.05
C ALA A 150 -6.53 6.52 -13.74
N ALA A 151 -6.94 6.90 -14.95
CA ALA A 151 -7.95 6.19 -15.74
C ALA A 151 -7.51 4.76 -16.11
N ILE A 152 -6.23 4.56 -16.46
CA ILE A 152 -5.70 3.22 -16.76
C ILE A 152 -5.68 2.35 -15.50
N SER A 153 -5.21 2.88 -14.38
CA SER A 153 -5.16 2.14 -13.11
C SER A 153 -6.56 1.77 -12.62
N ALA A 154 -7.51 2.73 -12.69
CA ALA A 154 -8.90 2.50 -12.30
C ALA A 154 -9.73 1.72 -13.34
N ALA A 155 -9.25 1.58 -14.58
CA ALA A 155 -10.04 1.14 -15.74
C ALA A 155 -11.35 1.96 -15.94
N ASP A 156 -11.31 3.27 -15.60
CA ASP A 156 -12.45 4.17 -15.59
C ASP A 156 -12.01 5.63 -15.85
N GLU A 157 -12.54 6.24 -16.92
CA GLU A 157 -12.19 7.61 -17.30
C GLU A 157 -12.72 8.67 -16.31
N GLU A 158 -13.90 8.44 -15.71
CA GLU A 158 -14.48 9.39 -14.74
C GLU A 158 -13.65 9.42 -13.45
N VAL A 159 -13.15 8.27 -13.02
CA VAL A 159 -12.20 8.17 -11.90
C VAL A 159 -10.89 8.89 -12.23
N GLY A 160 -10.41 8.75 -13.48
CA GLY A 160 -9.20 9.44 -13.93
C GLY A 160 -9.31 10.96 -13.83
N GLU A 161 -10.40 11.52 -14.33
CA GLU A 161 -10.68 12.95 -14.24
C GLU A 161 -10.81 13.43 -12.78
N LEU A 162 -11.50 12.66 -11.93
CA LEU A 162 -11.70 12.99 -10.53
C LEU A 162 -10.38 13.05 -9.74
N VAL A 163 -9.47 12.09 -9.98
CA VAL A 163 -8.14 12.07 -9.35
C VAL A 163 -7.30 13.25 -9.84
N ALA A 164 -7.35 13.55 -11.14
CA ALA A 164 -6.63 14.69 -11.71
C ALA A 164 -7.13 16.03 -11.14
N ASP A 165 -8.46 16.19 -10.99
CA ASP A 165 -9.04 17.36 -10.34
C ASP A 165 -8.64 17.48 -8.87
N ALA A 166 -8.58 16.37 -8.16
CA ALA A 166 -8.12 16.35 -6.78
C ALA A 166 -6.64 16.79 -6.69
N MET A 167 -5.78 16.25 -7.56
CA MET A 167 -4.37 16.63 -7.63
C MET A 167 -4.14 18.09 -7.99
N GLU A 168 -4.97 18.66 -8.87
CA GLU A 168 -4.89 20.07 -9.26
C GLU A 168 -5.34 21.02 -8.13
N LYS A 169 -6.38 20.63 -7.37
CA LYS A 169 -6.92 21.43 -6.26
C LYS A 169 -6.01 21.50 -5.04
N VAL A 170 -5.24 20.43 -4.79
CA VAL A 170 -4.24 20.43 -3.74
C VAL A 170 -2.88 20.82 -4.32
N SER A 171 -2.07 21.58 -3.58
CA SER A 171 -0.70 21.87 -3.99
C SER A 171 0.12 20.57 -4.09
N ASN A 172 1.34 20.64 -4.64
CA ASN A 172 2.22 19.46 -4.77
C ASN A 172 2.45 18.71 -3.44
N ASP A 173 2.32 19.40 -2.31
CA ASP A 173 2.43 18.85 -0.95
C ASP A 173 1.05 18.55 -0.33
N GLY A 174 -0.03 18.73 -1.08
CA GLY A 174 -1.39 18.53 -0.61
C GLY A 174 -1.76 17.05 -0.50
N VAL A 175 -2.71 16.75 0.36
CA VAL A 175 -3.12 15.39 0.70
C VAL A 175 -4.47 15.09 0.04
N ILE A 176 -4.59 13.89 -0.52
CA ILE A 176 -5.84 13.36 -1.03
C ILE A 176 -6.21 12.14 -0.18
N THR A 177 -7.41 12.16 0.38
CA THR A 177 -7.98 11.04 1.13
C THR A 177 -9.23 10.52 0.43
N ILE A 178 -9.53 9.25 0.64
CA ILE A 178 -10.71 8.60 0.08
C ILE A 178 -11.57 8.11 1.24
N GLU A 179 -12.79 8.61 1.32
CA GLU A 179 -13.78 8.31 2.36
C GLU A 179 -15.04 7.68 1.75
N GLU A 180 -15.79 6.98 2.56
CA GLU A 180 -17.11 6.47 2.17
C GLU A 180 -18.16 7.58 2.25
N SER A 181 -18.97 7.73 1.20
CA SER A 181 -20.10 8.64 1.18
C SER A 181 -21.36 7.97 1.78
N LYS A 182 -22.20 8.77 2.40
CA LYS A 182 -23.56 8.36 2.77
C LYS A 182 -24.56 8.50 1.62
N THR A 183 -24.11 9.06 0.50
CA THR A 183 -24.92 9.28 -0.71
C THR A 183 -24.53 8.29 -1.80
N MET A 184 -25.34 8.19 -2.87
CA MET A 184 -25.01 7.34 -4.02
C MET A 184 -24.05 8.01 -5.02
N LYS A 185 -23.61 9.25 -4.75
CA LYS A 185 -22.73 9.99 -5.65
C LYS A 185 -21.32 10.06 -5.09
N THR A 186 -20.35 9.92 -5.99
CA THR A 186 -18.96 10.23 -5.69
C THR A 186 -18.73 11.73 -5.86
N GLU A 187 -18.15 12.38 -4.86
CA GLU A 187 -17.96 13.83 -4.79
C GLU A 187 -16.53 14.15 -4.34
N LEU A 188 -16.00 15.27 -4.83
CA LEU A 188 -14.68 15.80 -4.45
C LEU A 188 -14.87 17.08 -3.65
N ASP A 189 -14.48 17.05 -2.38
CA ASP A 189 -14.45 18.21 -1.50
C ASP A 189 -13.01 18.62 -1.17
N LEU A 190 -12.81 19.93 -1.03
CA LEU A 190 -11.57 20.48 -0.46
C LEU A 190 -11.89 20.98 0.94
N VAL A 191 -11.22 20.41 1.94
CA VAL A 191 -11.42 20.74 3.34
C VAL A 191 -10.12 21.19 4.01
N GLU A 192 -10.24 21.88 5.13
CA GLU A 192 -9.09 22.23 5.96
C GLU A 192 -8.52 20.98 6.62
N GLY A 193 -7.20 20.85 6.60
CA GLY A 193 -6.55 19.67 7.16
C GLY A 193 -5.05 19.70 6.94
N MET A 194 -4.35 18.76 7.55
CA MET A 194 -2.91 18.62 7.33
C MET A 194 -2.44 17.18 7.51
N GLN A 195 -1.32 16.86 6.85
CA GLN A 195 -0.57 15.63 7.08
C GLN A 195 0.76 15.93 7.76
N PHE A 196 1.16 15.02 8.64
CA PHE A 196 2.53 15.02 9.19
C PHE A 196 3.12 13.60 9.23
N ASP A 197 4.47 13.55 9.15
CA ASP A 197 5.24 12.32 8.97
C ASP A 197 5.48 11.61 10.31
N ARG A 198 4.42 11.20 10.97
CA ARG A 198 4.43 10.35 12.17
C ARG A 198 3.20 9.45 12.14
N GLY A 199 3.42 8.16 12.26
CA GLY A 199 2.34 7.17 12.34
C GLY A 199 2.10 6.69 13.78
N TYR A 200 1.28 5.66 13.91
CA TYR A 200 0.92 5.10 15.21
C TYR A 200 2.12 4.50 15.95
N LEU A 201 2.13 4.64 17.29
CA LEU A 201 3.16 4.07 18.16
C LEU A 201 3.13 2.54 18.22
N SER A 202 2.03 1.93 17.86
CA SER A 202 1.86 0.48 17.85
C SER A 202 0.84 0.07 16.79
N ALA A 203 1.12 -0.99 16.05
CA ALA A 203 0.19 -1.58 15.10
C ALA A 203 -1.15 -2.01 15.73
N TYR A 204 -1.17 -2.28 17.03
CA TYR A 204 -2.39 -2.59 17.77
C TYR A 204 -3.38 -1.43 17.86
N PHE A 205 -3.00 -0.21 17.50
CA PHE A 205 -3.93 0.91 17.37
C PHE A 205 -4.72 0.90 16.05
N SER A 206 -4.35 0.08 15.07
CA SER A 206 -5.09 -0.02 13.81
C SER A 206 -6.54 -0.45 14.05
N THR A 207 -7.46 0.20 13.33
CA THR A 207 -8.88 -0.17 13.28
C THR A 207 -9.14 -1.14 12.15
N ASP A 208 -8.39 -1.00 11.04
CA ASP A 208 -8.31 -1.93 9.93
C ASP A 208 -6.94 -2.64 9.98
N MET A 209 -6.95 -3.92 10.34
CA MET A 209 -5.72 -4.73 10.44
C MET A 209 -5.23 -5.22 9.09
N GLU A 210 -6.07 -5.25 8.06
CA GLU A 210 -5.68 -5.65 6.70
C GLU A 210 -4.87 -4.53 6.03
N LYS A 211 -5.35 -3.29 6.16
CA LYS A 211 -4.69 -2.09 5.63
C LYS A 211 -3.66 -1.49 6.59
N MET A 212 -3.60 -1.98 7.84
CA MET A 212 -2.73 -1.43 8.90
C MET A 212 -2.97 0.07 9.12
N VAL A 213 -4.22 0.49 9.16
CA VAL A 213 -4.65 1.90 9.31
C VAL A 213 -5.55 2.04 10.54
N ALA A 214 -5.42 3.15 11.27
CA ALA A 214 -6.38 3.56 12.29
C ALA A 214 -7.22 4.74 11.75
N GLU A 215 -8.52 4.52 11.62
CA GLU A 215 -9.49 5.55 11.21
C GLU A 215 -10.35 5.96 12.42
N LEU A 216 -10.29 7.23 12.75
CA LEU A 216 -11.00 7.81 13.88
C LEU A 216 -11.99 8.87 13.37
N ASP A 217 -13.29 8.58 13.42
CA ASP A 217 -14.34 9.56 13.07
C ASP A 217 -14.69 10.39 14.29
N ASP A 218 -14.80 11.69 14.12
CA ASP A 218 -15.16 12.68 15.13
C ASP A 218 -14.37 12.52 16.46
N PRO A 219 -13.00 12.41 16.38
CA PRO A 219 -12.19 12.19 17.57
C PRO A 219 -11.97 13.47 18.37
N TYR A 220 -11.73 13.30 19.67
CA TYR A 220 -10.97 14.27 20.46
C TYR A 220 -9.47 14.12 20.14
N ILE A 221 -8.73 15.23 20.15
CA ILE A 221 -7.30 15.27 19.87
C ILE A 221 -6.57 15.90 21.05
N LEU A 222 -5.86 15.09 21.82
CA LEU A 222 -4.96 15.56 22.88
C LEU A 222 -3.61 15.90 22.27
N ILE A 223 -3.16 17.13 22.47
CA ILE A 223 -1.91 17.65 21.92
C ILE A 223 -0.99 18.06 23.06
N THR A 224 0.19 17.46 23.19
CA THR A 224 1.15 17.79 24.23
C THR A 224 2.60 17.65 23.75
N ASP A 225 3.47 18.48 24.27
CA ASP A 225 4.93 18.40 24.08
C ASP A 225 5.61 17.49 25.12
N LYS A 226 4.82 16.92 26.03
CA LYS A 226 5.33 16.03 27.09
C LYS A 226 5.42 14.57 26.63
N LYS A 227 6.31 13.85 27.30
CA LYS A 227 6.36 12.38 27.24
C LYS A 227 5.43 11.80 28.30
N ILE A 228 4.56 10.87 27.90
CA ILE A 228 3.61 10.20 28.80
C ILE A 228 4.13 8.81 29.13
N THR A 229 4.55 8.59 30.37
CA THR A 229 5.03 7.29 30.85
C THR A 229 4.11 6.64 31.85
N ASN A 230 3.34 7.45 32.57
CA ASN A 230 2.39 7.03 33.60
C ASN A 230 0.96 7.36 33.16
N ILE A 231 0.09 6.35 33.11
CA ILE A 231 -1.31 6.51 32.72
C ILE A 231 -2.11 7.42 33.65
N GLN A 232 -1.69 7.52 34.93
CA GLN A 232 -2.35 8.35 35.94
C GLN A 232 -2.37 9.84 35.57
N GLU A 233 -1.39 10.30 34.75
CA GLU A 233 -1.31 11.69 34.30
C GLU A 233 -2.47 12.10 33.39
N ILE A 234 -3.06 11.14 32.66
CA ILE A 234 -4.15 11.40 31.72
C ILE A 234 -5.44 10.66 32.11
N LEU A 235 -5.44 9.92 33.23
CA LEU A 235 -6.58 9.08 33.64
C LEU A 235 -7.88 9.89 33.81
N PRO A 236 -7.91 11.07 34.47
CA PRO A 236 -9.14 11.85 34.61
C PRO A 236 -9.74 12.29 33.27
N LEU A 237 -8.89 12.58 32.29
CA LEU A 237 -9.29 12.93 30.93
C LEU A 237 -9.86 11.71 30.20
N LEU A 238 -9.16 10.55 30.29
CA LEU A 238 -9.62 9.31 29.67
C LEU A 238 -11.00 8.88 30.18
N GLU A 239 -11.27 9.03 31.47
CA GLU A 239 -12.56 8.71 32.06
C GLU A 239 -13.71 9.56 31.47
N GLN A 240 -13.46 10.85 31.24
CA GLN A 240 -14.42 11.76 30.61
C GLN A 240 -14.66 11.37 29.14
N ILE A 241 -13.60 11.01 28.39
CA ILE A 241 -13.69 10.59 26.98
C ILE A 241 -14.47 9.28 26.86
N VAL A 242 -14.19 8.30 27.73
CA VAL A 242 -14.93 7.02 27.77
C VAL A 242 -16.42 7.28 28.03
N GLN A 243 -16.75 8.18 28.97
CA GLN A 243 -18.16 8.54 29.26
C GLN A 243 -18.83 9.23 28.07
N SER A 244 -18.10 10.01 27.27
CA SER A 244 -18.63 10.67 26.08
C SER A 244 -18.85 9.72 24.91
N GLY A 245 -18.26 8.52 24.94
CA GLY A 245 -18.31 7.54 23.85
C GLY A 245 -17.53 7.95 22.59
N LYS A 246 -16.70 9.00 22.67
CA LYS A 246 -15.93 9.52 21.54
C LYS A 246 -14.58 8.80 21.40
N LYS A 247 -14.00 8.88 20.19
CA LYS A 247 -12.66 8.37 19.89
C LYS A 247 -11.61 9.38 20.35
N LEU A 248 -10.38 8.93 20.58
CA LEU A 248 -9.27 9.79 21.01
C LEU A 248 -8.03 9.57 20.13
N LEU A 249 -7.47 10.67 19.61
CA LEU A 249 -6.10 10.74 19.12
C LEU A 249 -5.23 11.39 20.19
N ILE A 250 -4.07 10.80 20.50
CA ILE A 250 -3.07 11.40 21.39
C ILE A 250 -1.84 11.72 20.55
N ILE A 251 -1.48 13.01 20.50
CA ILE A 251 -0.23 13.52 19.90
C ILE A 251 0.67 13.98 21.03
N ALA A 252 1.72 13.22 21.33
CA ALA A 252 2.64 13.47 22.43
C ALA A 252 4.09 13.39 21.97
N GLU A 253 5.04 13.93 22.73
CA GLU A 253 6.46 13.73 22.42
C GLU A 253 6.79 12.26 22.29
N ASP A 254 6.35 11.45 23.24
CA ASP A 254 6.38 10.00 23.22
C ASP A 254 5.37 9.42 24.23
N ILE A 255 4.96 8.17 24.01
CA ILE A 255 4.17 7.42 24.99
C ILE A 255 4.84 6.06 25.18
N GLU A 256 5.25 5.76 26.38
CA GLU A 256 6.04 4.55 26.67
C GLU A 256 5.53 3.81 27.93
N GLY A 257 6.11 2.62 28.13
CA GLY A 257 5.99 1.85 29.36
C GLY A 257 4.54 1.46 29.69
N GLU A 258 4.11 1.76 30.92
CA GLU A 258 2.80 1.41 31.43
C GLU A 258 1.67 2.15 30.70
N ALA A 259 1.88 3.42 30.37
CA ALA A 259 0.87 4.22 29.67
C ALA A 259 0.52 3.63 28.30
N LEU A 260 1.52 3.32 27.48
CA LEU A 260 1.31 2.70 26.17
C LEU A 260 0.61 1.34 26.28
N THR A 261 1.08 0.49 27.19
CA THR A 261 0.51 -0.85 27.39
C THR A 261 -0.96 -0.76 27.83
N THR A 262 -1.28 0.15 28.74
CA THR A 262 -2.65 0.33 29.24
C THR A 262 -3.58 0.83 28.13
N LEU A 263 -3.16 1.78 27.29
CA LEU A 263 -3.94 2.25 26.15
C LEU A 263 -4.23 1.11 25.17
N ILE A 264 -3.21 0.34 24.79
CA ILE A 264 -3.36 -0.82 23.89
C ILE A 264 -4.33 -1.86 24.47
N VAL A 265 -4.17 -2.25 25.73
CA VAL A 265 -5.03 -3.26 26.37
C VAL A 265 -6.49 -2.81 26.40
N ASN A 266 -6.77 -1.54 26.74
CA ASN A 266 -8.13 -1.03 26.79
C ASN A 266 -8.75 -0.92 25.39
N LYS A 267 -7.97 -0.53 24.36
CA LYS A 267 -8.41 -0.54 22.97
C LYS A 267 -8.76 -1.96 22.51
N LEU A 268 -7.88 -2.94 22.77
CA LEU A 268 -8.13 -4.35 22.41
C LEU A 268 -9.34 -4.96 23.13
N ARG A 269 -9.64 -4.51 24.35
CA ARG A 269 -10.84 -4.90 25.10
C ARG A 269 -12.11 -4.19 24.61
N GLY A 270 -11.99 -3.24 23.68
CA GLY A 270 -13.12 -2.46 23.19
C GLY A 270 -13.66 -1.45 24.21
N THR A 271 -12.92 -1.14 25.28
CA THR A 271 -13.35 -0.18 26.31
C THR A 271 -13.50 1.21 25.72
N PHE A 272 -12.56 1.64 24.87
CA PHE A 272 -12.64 2.87 24.08
C PHE A 272 -11.70 2.82 22.87
N SER A 273 -12.00 3.65 21.88
CA SER A 273 -11.20 3.75 20.64
C SER A 273 -10.14 4.84 20.79
N VAL A 274 -8.88 4.43 20.74
CA VAL A 274 -7.73 5.35 20.90
C VAL A 274 -6.65 5.00 19.89
N CYS A 275 -5.97 6.05 19.39
CA CYS A 275 -4.72 5.94 18.69
C CYS A 275 -3.71 6.93 19.27
N ALA A 276 -2.46 6.54 19.33
CA ALA A 276 -1.38 7.36 19.84
C ALA A 276 -0.26 7.50 18.81
N VAL A 277 0.21 8.73 18.59
CA VAL A 277 1.24 9.08 17.64
C VAL A 277 2.30 9.99 18.29
N LYS A 278 3.53 9.96 17.75
CA LYS A 278 4.55 10.93 18.16
C LYS A 278 4.31 12.30 17.56
N ALA A 279 4.59 13.33 18.33
CA ALA A 279 4.59 14.70 17.84
C ALA A 279 5.60 14.86 16.68
N PRO A 280 5.24 15.58 15.61
CA PRO A 280 6.13 15.83 14.49
C PRO A 280 7.25 16.82 14.87
N GLY A 281 8.41 16.65 14.24
CA GLY A 281 9.56 17.53 14.46
C GLY A 281 10.32 17.27 15.77
N TYR A 282 11.28 18.16 16.08
CA TYR A 282 12.14 18.13 17.26
C TYR A 282 12.37 19.54 17.78
N GLY A 283 12.56 19.72 19.10
CA GLY A 283 12.84 21.01 19.73
C GLY A 283 11.79 22.06 19.39
N ASP A 284 12.22 23.28 19.07
CA ASP A 284 11.31 24.40 18.79
C ASP A 284 10.41 24.17 17.58
N ARG A 285 10.87 23.38 16.59
CA ARG A 285 10.04 22.98 15.45
C ARG A 285 8.86 22.10 15.87
N ARG A 286 9.08 21.19 16.84
CA ARG A 286 7.99 20.38 17.39
C ARG A 286 6.92 21.25 18.01
N LYS A 287 7.33 22.25 18.83
CA LYS A 287 6.40 23.18 19.47
C LYS A 287 5.59 23.95 18.43
N ALA A 288 6.26 24.49 17.41
CA ALA A 288 5.60 25.21 16.34
C ALA A 288 4.61 24.35 15.54
N MET A 289 4.94 23.08 15.27
CA MET A 289 4.03 22.14 14.59
C MET A 289 2.86 21.71 15.47
N LEU A 290 3.07 21.53 16.77
CA LEU A 290 1.99 21.26 17.72
C LEU A 290 1.02 22.44 17.82
N GLU A 291 1.52 23.67 17.79
CA GLU A 291 0.67 24.88 17.73
C GLU A 291 -0.14 24.93 16.42
N ASP A 292 0.48 24.60 15.28
CA ASP A 292 -0.22 24.57 13.99
C ASP A 292 -1.37 23.54 14.01
N ILE A 293 -1.13 22.35 14.59
CA ILE A 293 -2.14 21.31 14.77
C ILE A 293 -3.24 21.80 15.74
N ALA A 294 -2.87 22.46 16.84
CA ALA A 294 -3.82 22.99 17.80
C ALA A 294 -4.74 24.06 17.18
N ILE A 295 -4.17 24.99 16.41
CA ILE A 295 -4.95 26.01 15.70
C ILE A 295 -5.87 25.39 14.66
N LEU A 296 -5.38 24.39 13.89
CA LEU A 296 -6.18 23.69 12.88
C LEU A 296 -7.36 22.95 13.49
N THR A 297 -7.19 22.37 14.68
CA THR A 297 -8.20 21.53 15.33
C THR A 297 -9.01 22.23 16.41
N GLY A 298 -8.73 23.53 16.67
CA GLY A 298 -9.38 24.30 17.73
C GLY A 298 -9.00 23.86 19.15
N GLY A 299 -7.89 23.12 19.30
CA GLY A 299 -7.39 22.66 20.58
C GLY A 299 -6.33 23.56 21.20
N THR A 300 -5.78 23.12 22.33
CA THR A 300 -4.71 23.79 23.05
C THR A 300 -3.55 22.82 23.26
N VAL A 301 -2.31 23.28 23.07
CA VAL A 301 -1.13 22.47 23.40
C VAL A 301 -0.98 22.43 24.92
N ILE A 302 -1.06 21.23 25.50
CA ILE A 302 -0.83 21.03 26.94
C ILE A 302 0.68 20.96 27.18
N SER A 303 1.25 22.05 27.71
CA SER A 303 2.68 22.20 27.95
C SER A 303 2.94 22.93 29.29
N GLU A 304 4.01 22.56 29.98
CA GLU A 304 4.44 23.23 31.20
C GLU A 304 4.87 24.72 30.94
N GLU A 305 5.36 24.99 29.73
CA GLU A 305 5.76 26.36 29.36
C GLU A 305 4.58 27.35 29.35
N VAL A 306 3.37 26.85 29.04
CA VAL A 306 2.14 27.65 29.13
C VAL A 306 1.40 27.45 30.44
N GLY A 307 1.99 26.72 31.38
CA GLY A 307 1.42 26.51 32.73
C GLY A 307 0.31 25.46 32.78
N LEU A 308 0.20 24.58 31.76
CA LEU A 308 -0.81 23.51 31.69
C LEU A 308 -0.19 22.15 32.03
N GLU A 309 -0.86 21.41 32.91
CA GLU A 309 -0.46 20.04 33.25
C GLU A 309 -1.48 19.03 32.71
N LEU A 310 -0.98 17.86 32.27
CA LEU A 310 -1.82 16.79 31.70
C LEU A 310 -2.92 16.31 32.66
N LYS A 311 -2.63 16.28 33.96
CA LYS A 311 -3.59 15.85 34.99
C LYS A 311 -4.81 16.78 35.13
N ASP A 312 -4.64 18.06 34.76
CA ASP A 312 -5.65 19.11 34.86
C ASP A 312 -6.32 19.40 33.49
N ALA A 313 -5.97 18.60 32.45
CA ALA A 313 -6.52 18.77 31.11
C ALA A 313 -8.04 18.47 31.07
N THR A 314 -8.77 19.30 30.34
CA THR A 314 -10.23 19.23 30.20
C THR A 314 -10.63 19.03 28.74
N LEU A 315 -11.88 18.56 28.48
CA LEU A 315 -12.37 18.26 27.14
C LEU A 315 -12.39 19.47 26.20
N ASP A 316 -12.59 20.66 26.73
CA ASP A 316 -12.61 21.94 25.99
C ASP A 316 -11.23 22.39 25.51
N GLN A 317 -10.15 21.83 26.04
CA GLN A 317 -8.78 22.04 25.58
C GLN A 317 -8.37 21.09 24.46
N LEU A 318 -9.17 20.04 24.20
CA LEU A 318 -8.87 19.07 23.17
C LEU A 318 -9.26 19.59 21.78
N GLY A 319 -8.41 19.34 20.82
CA GLY A 319 -8.74 19.58 19.42
C GLY A 319 -9.83 18.63 18.91
N ARG A 320 -10.45 19.03 17.81
CA ARG A 320 -11.50 18.27 17.12
C ARG A 320 -11.23 18.22 15.62
N ALA A 321 -11.64 17.17 14.98
CA ALA A 321 -11.66 17.04 13.54
C ALA A 321 -12.80 16.11 13.12
N LYS A 322 -13.22 16.19 11.86
CA LYS A 322 -14.24 15.31 11.31
C LYS A 322 -13.73 13.87 11.22
N SER A 323 -12.50 13.68 10.73
CA SER A 323 -11.85 12.39 10.75
C SER A 323 -10.33 12.52 10.92
N VAL A 324 -9.70 11.45 11.40
CA VAL A 324 -8.24 11.31 11.44
C VAL A 324 -7.87 9.93 10.93
N LYS A 325 -6.96 9.89 9.97
CA LYS A 325 -6.38 8.66 9.42
C LYS A 325 -4.92 8.55 9.87
N VAL A 326 -4.58 7.47 10.56
CA VAL A 326 -3.20 7.20 11.02
C VAL A 326 -2.70 5.93 10.36
N GLU A 327 -1.63 6.07 9.62
CA GLU A 327 -0.90 4.98 8.98
C GLU A 327 0.39 4.66 9.77
N LYS A 328 1.21 3.76 9.25
CA LYS A 328 2.47 3.38 9.90
C LYS A 328 3.45 4.54 10.05
N GLU A 329 3.48 5.46 9.10
CA GLU A 329 4.47 6.55 9.02
C GLU A 329 3.84 7.94 8.97
N ASN A 330 2.54 8.04 8.68
CA ASN A 330 1.84 9.29 8.47
C ASN A 330 0.56 9.39 9.30
N THR A 331 0.21 10.63 9.64
CA THR A 331 -1.09 10.99 10.23
C THR A 331 -1.72 12.11 9.41
N VAL A 332 -2.96 11.92 9.00
CA VAL A 332 -3.76 12.91 8.26
C VAL A 332 -4.93 13.35 9.13
N ILE A 333 -5.02 14.64 9.39
CA ILE A 333 -6.17 15.28 10.05
C ILE A 333 -7.04 15.90 8.95
N VAL A 334 -8.30 15.52 8.90
CA VAL A 334 -9.26 15.94 7.87
C VAL A 334 -10.36 16.78 8.51
N ASP A 335 -10.60 17.96 7.95
CA ASP A 335 -11.66 18.87 8.36
C ASP A 335 -11.57 19.20 9.87
N GLY A 336 -10.46 19.86 10.23
CA GLY A 336 -10.24 20.33 11.61
C GLY A 336 -11.24 21.42 11.99
N GLU A 337 -11.75 21.37 13.23
CA GLU A 337 -12.76 22.31 13.74
C GLU A 337 -12.14 23.62 14.29
N GLY A 338 -10.95 24.01 13.83
CA GLY A 338 -10.31 25.27 14.21
C GLY A 338 -10.99 26.50 13.62
N ASP A 339 -10.72 27.66 14.24
CA ASP A 339 -11.21 28.93 13.71
C ASP A 339 -10.44 29.34 12.45
N LYS A 340 -11.18 29.58 11.37
CA LYS A 340 -10.63 29.96 10.06
C LYS A 340 -9.79 31.23 10.11
N ASP A 341 -10.22 32.22 10.88
CA ASP A 341 -9.49 33.49 11.04
C ASP A 341 -8.16 33.25 11.78
N ALA A 342 -8.15 32.36 12.78
CA ALA A 342 -6.93 31.97 13.49
C ALA A 342 -5.96 31.21 12.56
N ILE A 343 -6.46 30.31 11.71
CA ILE A 343 -5.65 29.61 10.71
C ILE A 343 -5.03 30.61 9.72
N GLN A 344 -5.81 31.55 9.20
CA GLN A 344 -5.31 32.57 8.27
C GLN A 344 -4.28 33.50 8.94
N ALA A 345 -4.49 33.89 10.19
CA ALA A 345 -3.52 34.65 10.96
C ALA A 345 -2.20 33.87 11.13
N ARG A 346 -2.30 32.54 11.40
CA ARG A 346 -1.11 31.68 11.51
C ARG A 346 -0.35 31.56 10.20
N LEU A 347 -1.04 31.38 9.08
CA LEU A 347 -0.42 31.40 7.75
C LEU A 347 0.30 32.72 7.47
N GLY A 348 -0.29 33.85 7.86
CA GLY A 348 0.34 35.18 7.78
C GLY A 348 1.63 35.28 8.61
N GLN A 349 1.63 34.74 9.84
CA GLN A 349 2.82 34.68 10.69
C GLN A 349 3.95 33.85 10.07
N ILE A 350 3.64 32.67 9.53
CA ILE A 350 4.65 31.81 8.89
C ILE A 350 5.23 32.49 7.65
N LYS A 351 4.40 33.19 6.83
CA LYS A 351 4.86 33.94 5.66
C LYS A 351 5.82 35.05 6.08
N ALA A 352 5.51 35.81 7.13
CA ALA A 352 6.41 36.85 7.67
C ALA A 352 7.75 36.27 8.14
N GLN A 353 7.73 35.12 8.83
CA GLN A 353 8.95 34.40 9.25
C GLN A 353 9.81 33.95 8.05
N ILE A 354 9.20 33.53 6.93
CA ILE A 354 9.91 33.18 5.69
C ILE A 354 10.65 34.40 5.10
N GLU A 355 10.04 35.57 5.17
CA GLU A 355 10.64 36.82 4.67
C GLU A 355 11.77 37.36 5.59
N GLU A 356 11.66 37.16 6.90
CA GLU A 356 12.62 37.63 7.89
C GLU A 356 13.85 36.72 8.03
N THR A 357 13.70 35.40 7.75
CA THR A 357 14.80 34.45 7.95
C THR A 357 15.89 34.60 6.89
N THR A 358 17.15 34.59 7.35
CA THR A 358 18.34 34.62 6.48
C THR A 358 18.94 33.23 6.24
N SER A 359 18.45 32.20 6.95
CA SER A 359 18.88 30.81 6.82
C SER A 359 18.07 30.10 5.73
N GLU A 360 18.72 29.70 4.65
CA GLU A 360 18.04 28.93 3.58
C GLU A 360 17.41 27.64 4.09
N PHE A 361 18.07 26.96 5.04
CA PHE A 361 17.52 25.76 5.65
C PHE A 361 16.25 26.03 6.49
N ASP A 362 16.23 27.10 7.27
CA ASP A 362 15.04 27.47 8.04
C ASP A 362 13.92 27.96 7.13
N LYS A 363 14.27 28.66 6.06
CA LYS A 363 13.33 29.10 5.03
C LYS A 363 12.65 27.90 4.35
N GLU A 364 13.42 26.90 3.94
CA GLU A 364 12.88 25.65 3.38
C GLU A 364 11.89 24.98 4.35
N LYS A 365 12.23 24.87 5.63
CA LYS A 365 11.39 24.25 6.65
C LYS A 365 10.15 25.08 7.01
N LEU A 366 10.22 26.39 6.94
CA LEU A 366 9.05 27.26 7.07
C LEU A 366 8.13 27.16 5.84
N GLN A 367 8.69 27.04 4.64
CA GLN A 367 7.92 26.83 3.42
C GLN A 367 7.20 25.46 3.45
N GLU A 368 7.87 24.38 3.87
CA GLU A 368 7.25 23.07 4.09
C GLU A 368 6.06 23.16 5.07
N ARG A 369 6.26 23.87 6.19
CA ARG A 369 5.21 24.05 7.19
C ARG A 369 4.04 24.88 6.67
N LEU A 370 4.33 25.95 5.91
CA LEU A 370 3.31 26.75 5.23
C LEU A 370 2.49 25.90 4.26
N ALA A 371 3.15 25.10 3.43
CA ALA A 371 2.50 24.22 2.46
C ALA A 371 1.59 23.21 3.16
N LYS A 372 2.04 22.55 4.22
CA LYS A 372 1.24 21.59 5.01
C LYS A 372 -0.02 22.21 5.62
N LEU A 373 0.06 23.44 6.11
CA LEU A 373 -1.09 24.11 6.74
C LEU A 373 -2.02 24.77 5.71
N SER A 374 -1.49 25.27 4.57
CA SER A 374 -2.27 25.97 3.55
C SER A 374 -2.85 25.05 2.46
N GLY A 375 -2.28 23.87 2.29
CA GLY A 375 -2.61 22.97 1.17
C GLY A 375 -3.99 22.32 1.29
N GLY A 376 -4.55 22.24 2.50
CA GLY A 376 -5.80 21.55 2.75
C GLY A 376 -5.72 20.05 2.48
N VAL A 377 -6.86 19.39 2.52
CA VAL A 377 -7.02 17.98 2.16
C VAL A 377 -8.13 17.86 1.14
N ALA A 378 -7.84 17.26 -0.02
CA ALA A 378 -8.88 16.87 -0.96
C ALA A 378 -9.50 15.54 -0.49
N VAL A 379 -10.80 15.52 -0.27
CA VAL A 379 -11.53 14.34 0.17
C VAL A 379 -12.39 13.84 -0.98
N ILE A 380 -12.07 12.67 -1.51
CA ILE A 380 -12.91 11.98 -2.48
C ILE A 380 -13.87 11.09 -1.68
N ARG A 381 -15.16 11.46 -1.66
CA ARG A 381 -16.22 10.67 -1.02
C ARG A 381 -16.86 9.75 -2.03
N VAL A 382 -16.60 8.45 -1.85
CA VAL A 382 -17.09 7.41 -2.76
C VAL A 382 -18.52 7.06 -2.42
N GLY A 383 -19.43 7.27 -3.36
CA GLY A 383 -20.83 6.88 -3.25
C GLY A 383 -21.15 5.70 -4.16
N ALA A 384 -22.02 4.79 -3.68
CA ALA A 384 -22.51 3.67 -4.46
C ALA A 384 -23.89 3.20 -3.96
N ALA A 385 -24.57 2.39 -4.77
CA ALA A 385 -25.89 1.86 -4.40
C ALA A 385 -25.81 0.72 -3.39
N THR A 386 -24.69 -0.01 -3.35
CA THR A 386 -24.47 -1.17 -2.47
C THR A 386 -23.11 -1.07 -1.78
N GLU A 387 -22.99 -1.71 -0.61
CA GLU A 387 -21.73 -1.78 0.14
C GLU A 387 -20.61 -2.47 -0.66
N THR A 388 -20.96 -3.51 -1.43
CA THR A 388 -20.01 -4.24 -2.27
C THR A 388 -19.44 -3.34 -3.36
N GLU A 389 -20.29 -2.58 -4.07
CA GLU A 389 -19.89 -1.63 -5.10
C GLU A 389 -19.04 -0.49 -4.50
N MET A 390 -19.43 0.02 -3.33
CA MET A 390 -18.69 1.08 -2.65
C MET A 390 -17.27 0.65 -2.27
N LYS A 391 -17.11 -0.54 -1.73
CA LYS A 391 -15.80 -1.09 -1.38
C LYS A 391 -14.92 -1.31 -2.61
N GLU A 392 -15.49 -1.83 -3.69
CA GLU A 392 -14.77 -2.02 -4.96
C GLU A 392 -14.32 -0.68 -5.55
N SER A 393 -15.23 0.30 -5.62
CA SER A 393 -14.92 1.64 -6.12
C SER A 393 -13.88 2.37 -5.27
N LYS A 394 -13.92 2.18 -3.93
CA LYS A 394 -12.92 2.74 -3.02
C LYS A 394 -11.53 2.16 -3.29
N LEU A 395 -11.40 0.84 -3.42
CA LEU A 395 -10.13 0.18 -3.74
C LEU A 395 -9.57 0.66 -5.08
N ARG A 396 -10.40 0.73 -6.09
CA ARG A 396 -10.03 1.22 -7.42
C ARG A 396 -9.52 2.67 -7.41
N LEU A 397 -10.15 3.54 -6.63
CA LEU A 397 -9.70 4.92 -6.43
C LEU A 397 -8.38 5.00 -5.66
N GLU A 398 -8.20 4.15 -4.63
CA GLU A 398 -6.95 4.05 -3.87
C GLU A 398 -5.78 3.67 -4.79
N ASP A 399 -5.97 2.67 -5.67
CA ASP A 399 -4.98 2.24 -6.66
C ASP A 399 -4.67 3.36 -7.67
N ALA A 400 -5.71 4.01 -8.22
CA ALA A 400 -5.54 5.11 -9.16
C ALA A 400 -4.76 6.30 -8.55
N LEU A 401 -5.05 6.64 -7.30
CA LEU A 401 -4.33 7.70 -6.59
C LEU A 401 -2.86 7.31 -6.34
N ALA A 402 -2.60 6.08 -5.93
CA ALA A 402 -1.24 5.57 -5.70
C ALA A 402 -0.43 5.53 -7.01
N ALA A 403 -1.02 5.02 -8.10
CA ALA A 403 -0.41 5.02 -9.43
C ALA A 403 -0.08 6.45 -9.90
N THR A 404 -0.98 7.39 -9.67
CA THR A 404 -0.77 8.79 -10.04
C THR A 404 0.39 9.43 -9.26
N LYS A 405 0.46 9.21 -7.94
CA LYS A 405 1.59 9.65 -7.12
C LYS A 405 2.91 9.04 -7.61
N ALA A 406 2.92 7.74 -7.87
CA ALA A 406 4.09 7.05 -8.41
C ALA A 406 4.54 7.62 -9.78
N ALA A 407 3.59 8.01 -10.64
CA ALA A 407 3.88 8.65 -11.93
C ALA A 407 4.48 10.06 -11.76
N VAL A 408 3.99 10.84 -10.83
CA VAL A 408 4.55 12.17 -10.53
C VAL A 408 5.98 12.06 -9.98
N GLU A 409 6.26 11.04 -9.15
CA GLU A 409 7.58 10.83 -8.56
C GLU A 409 8.66 10.39 -9.58
N GLU A 410 8.40 9.37 -10.40
CA GLU A 410 9.40 8.76 -11.29
C GLU A 410 9.06 8.84 -12.78
N GLY A 411 7.96 9.49 -13.14
CA GLY A 411 7.52 9.60 -14.52
C GLY A 411 6.66 8.44 -14.98
N ILE A 412 6.34 8.47 -16.28
CA ILE A 412 5.50 7.50 -16.98
C ILE A 412 6.27 6.77 -18.06
N ILE A 413 5.81 5.56 -18.36
CA ILE A 413 6.30 4.73 -19.46
C ILE A 413 5.09 4.17 -20.22
N PHE A 414 5.27 3.70 -21.43
CA PHE A 414 4.21 3.03 -22.18
C PHE A 414 3.79 1.73 -21.49
N GLY A 415 2.48 1.56 -21.37
CA GLY A 415 1.85 0.55 -20.51
C GLY A 415 1.52 -0.77 -21.19
N GLY A 416 0.56 -1.48 -20.60
CA GLY A 416 0.04 -2.74 -21.14
C GLY A 416 1.06 -3.87 -21.22
N GLY A 417 2.12 -3.82 -20.40
CA GLY A 417 3.23 -4.79 -20.42
C GLY A 417 4.23 -4.58 -21.57
N SER A 418 3.99 -3.62 -22.48
CA SER A 418 4.87 -3.36 -23.63
C SER A 418 6.25 -2.84 -23.20
N ALA A 419 6.32 -2.07 -22.10
CA ALA A 419 7.57 -1.59 -21.53
C ALA A 419 8.55 -2.73 -21.21
N TYR A 420 8.06 -3.82 -20.64
CA TYR A 420 8.89 -4.99 -20.34
C TYR A 420 9.46 -5.66 -21.60
N ILE A 421 8.66 -5.72 -22.67
CA ILE A 421 9.10 -6.29 -23.95
C ILE A 421 10.26 -5.47 -24.55
N HIS A 422 10.12 -4.14 -24.55
CA HIS A 422 11.17 -3.27 -25.06
C HIS A 422 12.39 -3.20 -24.14
N ALA A 423 12.18 -3.24 -22.80
CA ALA A 423 13.26 -3.33 -21.84
C ALA A 423 14.04 -4.65 -21.98
N SER A 424 13.37 -5.77 -22.31
CA SER A 424 14.05 -7.05 -22.50
C SER A 424 15.07 -7.03 -23.65
N LYS A 425 14.81 -6.28 -24.71
CA LYS A 425 15.77 -6.12 -25.84
C LYS A 425 17.04 -5.41 -25.38
N LYS A 426 16.89 -4.25 -24.73
CA LYS A 426 18.03 -3.48 -24.21
C LYS A 426 18.81 -4.27 -23.14
N ALA A 427 18.08 -4.96 -22.25
CA ALA A 427 18.70 -5.80 -21.23
C ALA A 427 19.46 -6.98 -21.84
N ALA A 428 18.93 -7.62 -22.89
CA ALA A 428 19.61 -8.72 -23.59
C ALA A 428 20.96 -8.30 -24.18
N GLU A 429 21.07 -7.07 -24.69
CA GLU A 429 22.35 -6.52 -25.20
C GLU A 429 23.37 -6.36 -24.05
N LYS A 430 22.93 -5.85 -22.88
CA LYS A 430 23.81 -5.63 -21.71
C LYS A 430 24.28 -6.92 -21.05
N VAL A 431 23.54 -8.02 -21.18
CA VAL A 431 23.90 -9.33 -20.62
C VAL A 431 24.40 -10.32 -21.67
N ALA A 432 24.71 -9.87 -22.87
CA ALA A 432 25.12 -10.72 -23.98
C ALA A 432 26.40 -11.53 -23.69
N ASP A 433 27.35 -10.92 -22.97
CA ASP A 433 28.65 -11.49 -22.63
C ASP A 433 28.62 -12.51 -21.48
N LEU A 434 27.46 -12.73 -20.84
CA LEU A 434 27.34 -13.74 -19.81
C LEU A 434 27.41 -15.15 -20.39
N GLU A 435 27.97 -16.09 -19.63
CA GLU A 435 28.15 -17.49 -20.04
C GLU A 435 27.58 -18.47 -19.00
N GLY A 436 27.37 -19.72 -19.40
CA GLY A 436 26.95 -20.83 -18.53
C GLY A 436 25.67 -20.55 -17.77
N ASP A 437 25.64 -20.94 -16.49
CA ASP A 437 24.47 -20.76 -15.61
C ASP A 437 24.14 -19.29 -15.33
N GLU A 438 25.11 -18.40 -15.41
CA GLU A 438 24.85 -16.95 -15.26
C GLU A 438 24.05 -16.42 -16.44
N LYS A 439 24.36 -16.85 -17.66
CA LYS A 439 23.55 -16.56 -18.86
C LYS A 439 22.17 -17.15 -18.76
N THR A 440 22.08 -18.39 -18.27
CA THR A 440 20.80 -19.06 -18.03
C THR A 440 19.93 -18.26 -17.05
N GLY A 441 20.53 -17.77 -15.95
CA GLY A 441 19.86 -16.89 -15.00
C GLY A 441 19.35 -15.59 -15.63
N ALA A 442 20.14 -14.95 -16.49
CA ALA A 442 19.70 -13.77 -17.22
C ALA A 442 18.54 -14.08 -18.17
N ASN A 443 18.60 -15.21 -18.89
CA ASN A 443 17.53 -15.63 -19.80
C ASN A 443 16.20 -15.90 -19.09
N ILE A 444 16.21 -16.37 -17.83
CA ILE A 444 15.00 -16.53 -17.03
C ILE A 444 14.29 -15.18 -16.90
N ILE A 445 15.01 -14.10 -16.58
CA ILE A 445 14.44 -12.76 -16.47
C ILE A 445 13.93 -12.27 -17.82
N LEU A 446 14.76 -12.35 -18.88
CA LEU A 446 14.38 -11.88 -20.21
C LEU A 446 13.09 -12.55 -20.71
N LYS A 447 12.91 -13.84 -20.41
CA LYS A 447 11.69 -14.57 -20.75
C LYS A 447 10.51 -14.18 -19.87
N ALA A 448 10.73 -14.00 -18.57
CA ALA A 448 9.69 -13.59 -17.65
C ALA A 448 9.12 -12.20 -17.95
N LEU A 449 9.92 -11.29 -18.53
CA LEU A 449 9.46 -9.97 -18.97
C LEU A 449 8.36 -10.02 -20.06
N GLU A 450 8.16 -11.17 -20.70
CA GLU A 450 7.08 -11.38 -21.66
C GLU A 450 5.74 -11.67 -20.99
N ALA A 451 5.76 -12.17 -19.75
CA ALA A 451 4.59 -12.72 -19.09
C ALA A 451 3.44 -11.72 -18.86
N PRO A 452 3.68 -10.45 -18.50
CA PRO A 452 2.58 -9.49 -18.32
C PRO A 452 1.78 -9.25 -19.60
N LEU A 453 2.43 -8.91 -20.71
CA LEU A 453 1.76 -8.72 -21.99
C LEU A 453 1.09 -10.01 -22.49
N PHE A 454 1.76 -11.15 -22.34
CA PHE A 454 1.21 -12.46 -22.66
C PHE A 454 -0.11 -12.69 -21.91
N GLN A 455 -0.13 -12.46 -20.60
CA GLN A 455 -1.32 -12.70 -19.78
C GLN A 455 -2.46 -11.72 -20.10
N ILE A 456 -2.14 -10.44 -20.35
CA ILE A 456 -3.12 -9.44 -20.80
C ILE A 456 -3.80 -9.90 -22.10
N ALA A 457 -3.02 -10.40 -23.07
CA ALA A 457 -3.56 -10.92 -24.32
C ALA A 457 -4.43 -12.17 -24.12
N VAL A 458 -4.01 -13.09 -23.26
CA VAL A 458 -4.79 -14.30 -22.90
C VAL A 458 -6.12 -13.92 -22.24
N ASN A 459 -6.11 -12.99 -21.30
CA ASN A 459 -7.34 -12.49 -20.65
C ASN A 459 -8.28 -11.79 -21.64
N ALA A 460 -7.73 -11.23 -22.74
CA ALA A 460 -8.51 -10.69 -23.84
C ALA A 460 -9.04 -11.75 -24.83
N GLY A 461 -8.74 -13.04 -24.61
CA GLY A 461 -9.15 -14.14 -25.49
C GLY A 461 -8.29 -14.30 -26.73
N LEU A 462 -7.06 -13.82 -26.70
CA LEU A 462 -6.11 -13.80 -27.83
C LEU A 462 -4.91 -14.73 -27.57
N GLU A 463 -4.22 -15.09 -28.65
CA GLU A 463 -2.98 -15.87 -28.58
C GLU A 463 -1.80 -15.00 -28.09
N GLY A 464 -1.47 -15.09 -26.81
CA GLY A 464 -0.45 -14.26 -26.16
C GLY A 464 0.91 -14.30 -26.86
N ALA A 465 1.37 -15.48 -27.31
CA ALA A 465 2.65 -15.63 -27.99
C ALA A 465 2.72 -14.84 -29.31
N VAL A 466 1.62 -14.78 -30.05
CA VAL A 466 1.56 -14.00 -31.31
C VAL A 466 1.67 -12.52 -31.03
N ILE A 467 0.96 -12.03 -30.00
CA ILE A 467 0.98 -10.62 -29.60
C ILE A 467 2.39 -10.21 -29.13
N VAL A 468 2.98 -11.00 -28.23
CA VAL A 468 4.33 -10.75 -27.70
C VAL A 468 5.36 -10.67 -28.84
N ASN A 469 5.33 -11.63 -29.78
CA ASN A 469 6.28 -11.63 -30.91
C ASN A 469 6.12 -10.39 -31.81
N LYS A 470 4.89 -9.97 -32.10
CA LYS A 470 4.65 -8.75 -32.89
C LYS A 470 5.15 -7.48 -32.19
N VAL A 471 4.94 -7.37 -30.85
CA VAL A 471 5.45 -6.23 -30.08
C VAL A 471 6.97 -6.26 -29.98
N LYS A 472 7.59 -7.45 -29.93
CA LYS A 472 9.06 -7.57 -30.03
C LYS A 472 9.63 -7.01 -31.33
N GLU A 473 8.92 -7.14 -32.45
CA GLU A 473 9.35 -6.63 -33.76
C GLU A 473 9.03 -5.14 -33.94
N ALA A 474 8.15 -4.58 -33.11
CA ALA A 474 7.72 -3.19 -33.21
C ALA A 474 8.79 -2.19 -32.74
N GLU A 475 8.63 -0.93 -33.14
CA GLU A 475 9.41 0.21 -32.65
C GLU A 475 9.15 0.48 -31.17
N ILE A 476 10.13 1.08 -30.48
CA ILE A 476 9.99 1.47 -29.07
C ILE A 476 8.79 2.43 -28.92
N GLY A 477 7.94 2.18 -27.92
CA GLY A 477 6.72 2.95 -27.66
C GLY A 477 5.46 2.35 -28.30
N LYS A 478 5.61 1.47 -29.29
CA LYS A 478 4.47 0.74 -29.86
C LYS A 478 4.18 -0.52 -29.06
N GLY A 479 2.89 -0.78 -28.85
CA GLY A 479 2.40 -1.92 -28.11
C GLY A 479 1.04 -2.41 -28.62
N PHE A 480 0.39 -3.21 -27.80
CA PHE A 480 -0.91 -3.80 -28.14
C PHE A 480 -2.01 -3.28 -27.21
N ASP A 481 -3.00 -2.60 -27.78
CA ASP A 481 -4.24 -2.23 -27.10
C ASP A 481 -5.15 -3.47 -27.03
N ALA A 482 -5.17 -4.11 -25.87
CA ALA A 482 -5.93 -5.33 -25.65
C ALA A 482 -7.46 -5.07 -25.55
N LEU A 483 -7.87 -3.81 -25.29
CA LEU A 483 -9.29 -3.44 -25.26
C LEU A 483 -9.89 -3.45 -26.66
N HIS A 484 -9.20 -2.81 -27.62
CA HIS A 484 -9.67 -2.68 -29.00
C HIS A 484 -9.08 -3.71 -29.97
N GLY A 485 -8.01 -4.40 -29.59
CA GLY A 485 -7.37 -5.43 -30.43
C GLY A 485 -6.43 -4.88 -31.51
N GLU A 486 -5.81 -3.74 -31.25
CA GLU A 486 -5.02 -2.97 -32.23
C GLU A 486 -3.56 -2.78 -31.76
N TYR A 487 -2.64 -2.63 -32.72
CA TYR A 487 -1.26 -2.21 -32.48
C TYR A 487 -1.15 -0.70 -32.62
N VAL A 488 -0.75 -0.01 -31.56
CA VAL A 488 -0.81 1.45 -31.49
C VAL A 488 0.46 2.02 -30.85
N ASP A 489 0.67 3.32 -31.01
CA ASP A 489 1.53 4.09 -30.12
C ASP A 489 0.85 4.19 -28.75
N MET A 490 1.48 3.61 -27.74
CA MET A 490 0.88 3.46 -26.42
C MET A 490 0.72 4.80 -25.71
N VAL A 491 1.68 5.71 -25.86
CA VAL A 491 1.64 7.04 -25.22
C VAL A 491 0.59 7.93 -25.88
N GLU A 492 0.54 7.97 -27.22
CA GLU A 492 -0.50 8.72 -27.94
C GLU A 492 -1.90 8.22 -27.60
N LYS A 493 -2.07 6.90 -27.53
CA LYS A 493 -3.35 6.29 -27.17
C LYS A 493 -3.71 6.49 -25.68
N GLY A 494 -2.76 6.93 -24.85
CA GLY A 494 -2.93 7.13 -23.42
C GLY A 494 -2.77 5.87 -22.57
N ILE A 495 -2.28 4.76 -23.14
CA ILE A 495 -2.01 3.51 -22.41
C ILE A 495 -0.62 3.62 -21.79
N ILE A 496 -0.56 4.15 -20.58
CA ILE A 496 0.67 4.51 -19.88
C ILE A 496 0.66 3.97 -18.45
N ASP A 497 1.81 3.51 -17.98
CA ASP A 497 2.01 3.02 -16.62
C ASP A 497 3.01 3.93 -15.88
N PRO A 498 2.94 4.05 -14.54
CA PRO A 498 4.00 4.69 -13.76
C PRO A 498 5.31 3.89 -13.85
N ALA A 499 6.42 4.57 -14.13
CA ALA A 499 7.73 3.94 -14.21
C ALA A 499 8.14 3.27 -12.88
N LYS A 500 7.79 3.91 -11.74
CA LYS A 500 8.00 3.38 -10.39
C LYS A 500 7.29 2.04 -10.18
N VAL A 501 6.02 1.92 -10.62
CA VAL A 501 5.23 0.69 -10.53
C VAL A 501 5.89 -0.42 -11.35
N THR A 502 6.19 -0.13 -12.62
CA THR A 502 6.81 -1.09 -13.55
C THR A 502 8.15 -1.62 -13.03
N ARG A 503 9.03 -0.73 -12.57
CA ARG A 503 10.33 -1.08 -12.01
C ARG A 503 10.23 -1.88 -10.70
N SER A 504 9.37 -1.42 -9.76
CA SER A 504 9.22 -2.05 -8.44
C SER A 504 8.65 -3.46 -8.53
N ALA A 505 7.67 -3.67 -9.41
CA ALA A 505 7.11 -5.00 -9.67
C ALA A 505 8.19 -5.98 -10.14
N LEU A 506 9.07 -5.56 -11.07
CA LEU A 506 10.18 -6.39 -11.55
C LEU A 506 11.21 -6.69 -10.46
N GLN A 507 11.61 -5.68 -9.69
CA GLN A 507 12.60 -5.84 -8.63
C GLN A 507 12.11 -6.76 -7.50
N ASN A 508 10.88 -6.58 -7.04
CA ASN A 508 10.28 -7.39 -5.99
C ASN A 508 10.08 -8.84 -6.45
N ALA A 509 9.55 -9.04 -7.67
CA ALA A 509 9.43 -10.37 -8.28
C ALA A 509 10.78 -11.09 -8.36
N THR A 510 11.83 -10.41 -8.84
CA THR A 510 13.18 -10.99 -8.95
C THR A 510 13.77 -11.33 -7.59
N SER A 511 13.62 -10.44 -6.60
CA SER A 511 14.15 -10.64 -5.25
C SER A 511 13.61 -11.93 -4.64
N VAL A 512 12.31 -12.10 -4.69
CA VAL A 512 11.62 -13.25 -4.12
C VAL A 512 11.87 -14.51 -4.95
N ALA A 513 11.70 -14.46 -6.27
CA ALA A 513 11.94 -15.61 -7.15
C ALA A 513 13.36 -16.14 -7.03
N SER A 514 14.36 -15.25 -7.06
CA SER A 514 15.77 -15.65 -6.95
C SER A 514 16.11 -16.27 -5.59
N THR A 515 15.43 -15.85 -4.52
CA THR A 515 15.60 -16.43 -3.19
C THR A 515 14.95 -17.80 -3.11
N LEU A 516 13.73 -17.97 -3.61
CA LEU A 516 13.02 -19.25 -3.64
C LEU A 516 13.78 -20.30 -4.46
N LEU A 517 14.35 -19.93 -5.59
CA LEU A 517 15.13 -20.83 -6.43
C LEU A 517 16.42 -21.35 -5.76
N THR A 518 16.91 -20.69 -4.73
CA THR A 518 18.06 -21.19 -3.92
C THR A 518 17.66 -22.15 -2.78
N THR A 519 16.36 -22.40 -2.60
CA THR A 519 15.85 -23.26 -1.53
C THR A 519 16.05 -24.73 -1.86
N GLU A 520 16.58 -25.51 -0.90
CA GLU A 520 16.81 -26.95 -1.03
C GLU A 520 15.92 -27.77 -0.08
N SER A 521 15.52 -27.18 1.06
CA SER A 521 14.67 -27.87 2.04
C SER A 521 13.58 -26.94 2.57
N VAL A 522 12.44 -27.50 2.90
CA VAL A 522 11.30 -26.80 3.48
C VAL A 522 10.87 -27.50 4.77
N VAL A 523 10.64 -26.73 5.83
CA VAL A 523 10.34 -27.24 7.17
C VAL A 523 8.97 -26.73 7.60
N ALA A 524 8.00 -27.60 7.78
CA ALA A 524 6.65 -27.28 8.23
C ALA A 524 6.37 -27.79 9.65
N ASN A 525 5.40 -27.18 10.32
CA ASN A 525 4.83 -27.73 11.54
C ASN A 525 3.88 -28.88 11.18
N ILE A 526 3.98 -29.99 11.88
CA ILE A 526 2.98 -31.07 11.74
C ILE A 526 1.67 -30.56 12.37
N LYS A 527 0.58 -30.59 11.58
CA LYS A 527 -0.76 -30.32 12.14
C LYS A 527 -1.08 -31.46 13.14
N GLU A 528 -1.25 -31.13 14.43
CA GLU A 528 -1.84 -32.08 15.38
C GLU A 528 -3.30 -32.29 14.97
N GLU A 529 -3.71 -33.52 14.63
CA GLU A 529 -5.12 -33.84 14.56
C GLU A 529 -5.76 -33.53 15.90
N ALA A 530 -6.82 -32.72 15.89
CA ALA A 530 -7.58 -32.47 17.11
C ALA A 530 -8.00 -33.84 17.69
N PRO A 531 -7.77 -34.11 18.99
CA PRO A 531 -8.17 -35.39 19.58
C PRO A 531 -9.66 -35.60 19.29
N ALA A 532 -9.98 -36.72 18.62
CA ALA A 532 -11.35 -37.10 18.36
C ALA A 532 -12.12 -37.06 19.67
N MET A 533 -13.16 -36.24 19.76
CA MET A 533 -14.04 -36.25 20.93
C MET A 533 -14.57 -37.67 21.09
N PRO A 534 -14.46 -38.28 22.28
CA PRO A 534 -14.96 -39.63 22.48
C PRO A 534 -16.46 -39.64 22.16
N ALA A 535 -16.80 -40.40 21.12
CA ALA A 535 -18.19 -40.65 20.77
C ALA A 535 -18.87 -41.37 21.95
N GLY A 536 -19.85 -40.72 22.58
CA GLY A 536 -20.81 -41.42 23.39
C GLY A 536 -20.56 -41.38 24.92
N ALA A 537 -21.03 -40.34 25.57
CA ALA A 537 -21.70 -40.57 26.85
C ALA A 537 -23.18 -40.89 26.53
N PRO A 538 -23.73 -42.03 26.94
CA PRO A 538 -25.16 -42.31 26.75
C PRO A 538 -25.98 -41.33 27.58
N ALA A 539 -26.99 -40.72 26.94
CA ALA A 539 -28.00 -39.94 27.61
C ALA A 539 -28.66 -40.83 28.67
N GLY A 540 -28.21 -40.66 29.91
CA GLY A 540 -28.84 -41.27 31.06
C GLY A 540 -30.24 -40.74 31.22
N MET A 541 -31.22 -41.59 31.06
CA MET A 541 -32.57 -41.48 31.63
C MET A 541 -32.44 -41.11 33.08
N GLY A 542 -33.02 -40.03 33.49
CA GLY A 542 -33.21 -39.60 34.87
C GLY A 542 -34.64 -39.18 35.10
N MET A 543 -35.38 -40.08 35.62
CA MET A 543 -36.75 -39.96 36.15
C MET A 543 -36.90 -38.87 37.21
N MET A 544 -38.15 -38.40 37.28
CA MET A 544 -38.90 -37.67 38.30
C MET A 544 -38.64 -36.19 38.40
#